data_1fe04ca1f2dd81b3007cc075c98e2fb9
#
_entry.id   1fe04ca1f2dd81b3007cc075c98e2fb9
#
_cell.length_a   1.000
_cell.length_b   1.000
_cell.length_c   1.000
_cell.angle_alpha   90.00
_cell.angle_beta   90.00
_cell.angle_gamma   90.00
#
_symmetry.space_group_name_H-M   'P 1'
#
loop_
_entity.id
_entity.type
_entity.pdbx_description
1 polymer ?
#
loop_
_entity_poly.entity_id
_entity_poly.type
_entity_poly.pdbx_seq_one_letter_code
_entity_poly.pdbx_strand_id
1 'polypeptide(L)'
;GHLVLSTLHTRNACGAIPRLKTLGIDHESLESSLLSVSCQRLIRKTCQKCIKNVASAKNQCPNCKGSGYYGRIGVHEVLGKTHLFHSSTLPISMQEAGLTHVKAGLINQAALDAEMGAWH
;
A
#
# COMPACT_ATOMS: atom_id res chain seq x y z
N GLY A 1 -8.63 14.68 25.24
CA GLY A 1 -8.14 14.34 23.98
C GLY A 1 -9.15 13.75 23.01
N HIS A 2 -9.14 14.27 21.82
CA HIS A 2 -9.91 13.71 20.71
C HIS A 2 -8.99 12.88 19.83
N LEU A 3 -9.51 11.78 19.26
CA LEU A 3 -8.82 11.08 18.17
C LEU A 3 -8.88 11.95 16.92
N VAL A 4 -7.73 12.25 16.35
CA VAL A 4 -7.61 13.03 15.12
C VAL A 4 -7.06 12.14 14.01
N LEU A 5 -7.73 12.13 12.86
CA LEU A 5 -7.28 11.49 11.64
C LEU A 5 -6.95 12.59 10.62
N SER A 6 -5.79 12.48 9.99
CA SER A 6 -5.33 13.43 8.99
C SER A 6 -4.63 12.71 7.85
N THR A 7 -4.50 13.37 6.71
CA THR A 7 -3.78 12.85 5.55
C THR A 7 -2.50 13.63 5.31
N LEU A 8 -1.49 12.93 4.79
CA LEU A 8 -0.17 13.49 4.53
C LEU A 8 0.35 12.95 3.19
N HIS A 9 0.98 13.79 2.40
CA HIS A 9 1.58 13.39 1.12
C HIS A 9 3.03 12.95 1.34
N THR A 10 3.23 11.63 1.51
CA THR A 10 4.53 10.98 1.61
C THR A 10 4.57 9.71 0.77
N ARG A 11 5.77 9.27 0.38
CA ARG A 11 5.95 8.07 -0.46
C ARG A 11 5.65 6.77 0.29
N ASN A 12 5.97 6.74 1.57
CA ASN A 12 5.80 5.60 2.48
C ASN A 12 5.49 6.11 3.89
N ALA A 13 5.17 5.21 4.80
CA ALA A 13 4.83 5.57 6.17
C ALA A 13 6.04 6.16 6.94
N CYS A 14 7.26 5.70 6.66
CA CYS A 14 8.48 6.23 7.30
C CYS A 14 8.73 7.70 6.97
N GLY A 15 8.33 8.15 5.78
CA GLY A 15 8.47 9.55 5.36
C GLY A 15 7.58 10.54 6.12
N ALA A 16 6.61 10.06 6.89
CA ALA A 16 5.70 10.92 7.62
C ALA A 16 6.40 11.78 8.69
N ILE A 17 7.28 11.18 9.49
CA ILE A 17 7.99 11.89 10.56
C ILE A 17 8.84 13.04 10.03
N PRO A 18 9.76 12.84 9.05
CA PRO A 18 10.49 13.96 8.44
C PRO A 18 9.57 15.02 7.86
N ARG A 19 8.48 14.63 7.23
CA ARG A 19 7.53 15.58 6.65
C ARG A 19 6.84 16.43 7.70
N LEU A 20 6.39 15.83 8.80
CA LEU A 20 5.77 16.55 9.91
C LEU A 20 6.77 17.53 10.57
N LYS A 21 8.02 17.13 10.73
CA LYS A 21 9.09 18.02 11.22
C LYS A 21 9.33 19.22 10.29
N THR A 22 9.31 19.00 8.97
CA THR A 22 9.40 20.08 7.98
C THR A 22 8.23 21.04 8.06
N LEU A 23 7.06 20.58 8.50
CA LEU A 23 5.88 21.42 8.74
C LEU A 23 5.94 22.17 10.09
N GLY A 24 7.04 22.06 10.83
CA GLY A 24 7.29 22.79 12.07
C GLY A 24 6.82 22.09 13.34
N ILE A 25 6.45 20.80 13.26
CA ILE A 25 6.06 20.06 14.45
C ILE A 25 7.32 19.45 15.09
N ASP A 26 7.54 19.76 16.35
CA ASP A 26 8.70 19.26 17.09
C ASP A 26 8.60 17.76 17.39
N HIS A 27 9.75 17.14 17.68
CA HIS A 27 9.84 15.69 17.89
C HIS A 27 9.06 15.23 19.11
N GLU A 28 9.09 15.97 20.19
CA GLU A 28 8.44 15.62 21.45
C GLU A 28 6.91 15.61 21.30
N SER A 29 6.37 16.62 20.63
CA SER A 29 4.95 16.70 20.28
C SER A 29 4.51 15.53 19.39
N LEU A 30 5.32 15.14 18.41
CA LEU A 30 5.04 13.96 17.57
C LEU A 30 5.06 12.67 18.38
N GLU A 31 6.09 12.46 19.19
CA GLU A 31 6.23 11.26 20.00
C GLU A 31 5.10 11.13 21.03
N SER A 32 4.66 12.22 21.62
CA SER A 32 3.56 12.19 22.60
C SER A 32 2.20 11.93 21.97
N SER A 33 1.94 12.45 20.77
CA SER A 33 0.59 12.53 20.18
C SER A 33 0.34 11.52 19.06
N LEU A 34 1.38 11.17 18.24
CA LEU A 34 1.20 10.34 17.06
C LEU A 34 1.11 8.86 17.45
N LEU A 35 -0.02 8.24 17.15
CA LEU A 35 -0.29 6.83 17.48
C LEU A 35 0.18 5.89 16.38
N SER A 36 -0.10 6.22 15.13
CA SER A 36 0.27 5.41 13.97
C SER A 36 0.27 6.21 12.69
N VAL A 37 0.98 5.68 11.70
CA VAL A 37 0.96 6.15 10.31
C VAL A 37 0.64 4.98 9.42
N SER A 38 -0.30 5.16 8.50
CA SER A 38 -0.65 4.18 7.49
C SER A 38 -0.40 4.76 6.10
N CYS A 39 0.32 4.02 5.27
CA CYS A 39 0.46 4.30 3.84
C CYS A 39 -0.30 3.24 3.05
N GLN A 40 -1.00 3.65 1.99
CA GLN A 40 -1.82 2.77 1.16
C GLN A 40 -1.48 2.93 -0.31
N ARG A 41 -1.50 1.81 -1.04
CA ARG A 41 -1.49 1.75 -2.50
C ARG A 41 -2.67 0.94 -3.00
N LEU A 42 -3.25 1.37 -4.11
CA LEU A 42 -4.34 0.65 -4.79
C LEU A 42 -3.78 -0.07 -6.01
N ILE A 43 -3.67 -1.39 -5.93
CA ILE A 43 -3.12 -2.23 -7.00
C ILE A 43 -4.25 -2.88 -7.78
N ARG A 44 -4.11 -2.96 -9.11
CA ARG A 44 -5.10 -3.61 -9.97
C ARG A 44 -5.17 -5.11 -9.69
N LYS A 45 -6.37 -5.61 -9.41
CA LYS A 45 -6.63 -7.04 -9.20
C LYS A 45 -6.62 -7.79 -10.52
N THR A 46 -6.01 -8.95 -10.53
CA THR A 46 -6.12 -9.88 -11.66
C THR A 46 -7.56 -10.35 -11.82
N CYS A 47 -8.04 -10.40 -13.05
CA CYS A 47 -9.40 -10.86 -13.34
C CYS A 47 -9.56 -12.35 -13.05
N GLN A 48 -10.30 -12.69 -12.02
CA GLN A 48 -10.49 -14.07 -11.57
C GLN A 48 -11.21 -14.96 -12.59
N LYS A 49 -12.02 -14.37 -13.48
CA LYS A 49 -12.65 -15.12 -14.58
C LYS A 49 -11.64 -15.52 -15.64
N CYS A 50 -10.65 -14.68 -15.94
CA CYS A 50 -9.61 -15.00 -16.91
C CYS A 50 -8.61 -16.04 -16.38
N ILE A 51 -8.30 -16.02 -15.07
CA ILE A 51 -7.39 -17.01 -14.47
C ILE A 51 -7.99 -18.42 -14.57
N LYS A 52 -9.30 -18.56 -14.35
CA LYS A 52 -9.97 -19.86 -14.36
C LYS A 52 -10.23 -20.41 -15.78
N ASN A 53 -10.26 -19.53 -16.79
CA ASN A 53 -10.54 -19.89 -18.19
C ASN A 53 -9.39 -19.49 -19.11
N VAL A 54 -8.25 -20.15 -19.00
CA VAL A 54 -7.05 -19.88 -19.80
C VAL A 54 -7.26 -20.09 -21.30
N ALA A 55 -8.24 -20.91 -21.70
CA ALA A 55 -8.44 -21.33 -23.08
C ALA A 55 -9.37 -20.44 -23.92
N SER A 56 -10.19 -19.59 -23.31
CA SER A 56 -11.17 -18.82 -24.07
C SER A 56 -11.03 -17.32 -23.85
N ALA A 57 -10.27 -16.71 -24.74
CA ALA A 57 -10.43 -15.30 -25.11
C ALA A 57 -10.17 -14.26 -24.02
N LYS A 58 -8.90 -13.97 -23.80
CA LYS A 58 -8.51 -12.72 -23.13
C LYS A 58 -9.28 -11.50 -23.68
N ASN A 59 -9.61 -11.50 -24.96
CA ASN A 59 -10.29 -10.38 -25.64
C ASN A 59 -11.82 -10.35 -25.47
N GLN A 60 -12.46 -11.41 -24.95
CA GLN A 60 -13.93 -11.48 -24.83
C GLN A 60 -14.44 -11.65 -23.39
N CYS A 61 -13.57 -11.48 -22.40
CA CYS A 61 -14.00 -11.56 -21.01
C CYS A 61 -14.98 -10.43 -20.66
N PRO A 62 -16.22 -10.72 -20.27
CA PRO A 62 -17.22 -9.68 -19.98
C PRO A 62 -16.84 -8.81 -18.78
N ASN A 63 -15.99 -9.30 -17.86
CA ASN A 63 -15.57 -8.56 -16.69
C ASN A 63 -14.44 -7.58 -16.98
N CYS A 64 -13.35 -8.04 -17.59
CA CYS A 64 -12.15 -7.22 -17.78
C CYS A 64 -12.02 -6.66 -19.21
N LYS A 65 -12.90 -7.05 -20.12
CA LYS A 65 -12.90 -6.62 -21.54
C LYS A 65 -11.53 -6.77 -22.21
N GLY A 66 -10.82 -7.85 -21.88
CA GLY A 66 -9.49 -8.15 -22.41
C GLY A 66 -8.31 -7.56 -21.65
N SER A 67 -8.51 -6.66 -20.69
CA SER A 67 -7.42 -6.04 -19.93
C SER A 67 -6.69 -7.00 -18.98
N GLY A 68 -7.30 -8.13 -18.62
CA GLY A 68 -6.78 -9.06 -17.62
C GLY A 68 -6.94 -8.59 -16.17
N TYR A 69 -7.46 -7.38 -15.93
CA TYR A 69 -7.62 -6.80 -14.61
C TYR A 69 -9.08 -6.42 -14.34
N TYR A 70 -9.52 -6.60 -13.10
CA TYR A 70 -10.86 -6.19 -12.67
C TYR A 70 -10.88 -5.79 -11.20
N GLY A 71 -11.14 -4.50 -10.96
CA GLY A 71 -11.13 -3.90 -9.63
C GLY A 71 -9.72 -3.62 -9.11
N ARG A 72 -9.64 -3.14 -7.88
CA ARG A 72 -8.39 -2.80 -7.17
C ARG A 72 -8.42 -3.40 -5.78
N ILE A 73 -7.24 -3.56 -5.17
CA ILE A 73 -7.06 -3.98 -3.78
C ILE A 73 -6.10 -3.02 -3.11
N GLY A 74 -6.40 -2.68 -1.85
CA GLY A 74 -5.49 -1.88 -1.01
C GLY A 74 -4.35 -2.73 -0.49
N VAL A 75 -3.13 -2.25 -0.65
CA VAL A 75 -1.95 -2.76 0.03
C VAL A 75 -1.51 -1.69 1.02
N HIS A 76 -1.24 -2.09 2.24
CA HIS A 76 -0.99 -1.18 3.35
C HIS A 76 0.36 -1.44 4.00
N GLU A 77 1.03 -0.35 4.38
CA GLU A 77 2.14 -0.31 5.30
C GLU A 77 1.67 0.46 6.53
N VAL A 78 1.76 -0.13 7.70
CA VAL A 78 1.29 0.49 8.94
C VAL A 78 2.41 0.50 9.97
N LEU A 79 2.75 1.68 10.45
CA LEU A 79 3.73 1.90 11.51
C LEU A 79 3.01 2.40 12.77
N GLY A 80 3.05 1.61 13.82
CA GLY A 80 2.63 2.04 15.15
C GLY A 80 3.70 2.89 15.84
N LYS A 81 3.34 3.52 16.95
CA LYS A 81 4.21 4.40 17.73
C LYS A 81 5.60 3.82 18.01
N THR A 82 5.67 2.55 18.42
CA THR A 82 6.95 1.86 18.70
C THR A 82 7.87 1.85 17.48
N HIS A 83 7.36 1.56 16.29
CA HIS A 83 8.13 1.53 15.06
C HIS A 83 8.53 2.93 14.57
N LEU A 84 7.70 3.94 14.87
CA LEU A 84 7.98 5.31 14.46
C LEU A 84 9.11 5.95 15.27
N PHE A 85 9.26 5.59 16.55
CA PHE A 85 10.13 6.30 17.49
C PHE A 85 11.15 5.43 18.22
N HIS A 86 10.91 4.13 18.38
CA HIS A 86 11.70 3.27 19.30
C HIS A 86 12.26 2.00 18.69
N SER A 87 11.99 1.71 17.42
CA SER A 87 12.44 0.47 16.77
C SER A 87 13.21 0.75 15.49
N SER A 88 14.31 0.03 15.29
CA SER A 88 15.02 0.01 14.01
C SER A 88 14.46 -1.02 13.01
N THR A 89 13.58 -1.91 13.48
CA THR A 89 12.95 -2.91 12.63
C THR A 89 11.63 -2.38 12.08
N LEU A 90 11.50 -2.38 10.76
CA LEU A 90 10.22 -2.09 10.12
C LEU A 90 9.31 -3.33 10.23
N PRO A 91 8.02 -3.15 10.50
CA PRO A 91 7.05 -4.21 10.28
C PRO A 91 6.99 -4.52 8.77
N ILE A 92 5.98 -5.26 8.35
CA ILE A 92 5.81 -5.64 6.94
C ILE A 92 5.87 -4.40 6.05
N SER A 93 6.81 -4.39 5.13
CA SER A 93 6.92 -3.34 4.11
C SER A 93 5.76 -3.40 3.12
N MET A 94 5.51 -2.29 2.42
CA MET A 94 4.49 -2.22 1.36
C MET A 94 4.70 -3.32 0.32
N GLN A 95 5.95 -3.60 -0.05
CA GLN A 95 6.29 -4.63 -1.02
C GLN A 95 5.98 -6.04 -0.51
N GLU A 96 6.34 -6.35 0.73
CA GLU A 96 6.04 -7.64 1.37
C GLU A 96 4.53 -7.85 1.51
N ALA A 97 3.79 -6.80 1.91
CA ALA A 97 2.33 -6.83 1.95
C ALA A 97 1.74 -7.10 0.55
N GLY A 98 2.29 -6.50 -0.50
CA GLY A 98 1.91 -6.76 -1.88
C GLY A 98 2.19 -8.19 -2.32
N LEU A 99 3.34 -8.75 -1.96
CA LEU A 99 3.72 -10.13 -2.28
C LEU A 99 2.76 -11.16 -1.66
N THR A 100 2.16 -10.87 -0.51
CA THR A 100 1.12 -11.77 0.04
C THR A 100 -0.10 -11.86 -0.87
N HIS A 101 -0.49 -10.76 -1.49
CA HIS A 101 -1.58 -10.74 -2.47
C HIS A 101 -1.21 -11.40 -3.80
N VAL A 102 0.06 -11.33 -4.21
CA VAL A 102 0.58 -12.10 -5.37
C VAL A 102 0.48 -13.59 -5.10
N LYS A 103 0.96 -14.05 -3.94
CA LYS A 103 0.88 -15.47 -3.53
C LYS A 103 -0.57 -15.96 -3.44
N ALA A 104 -1.49 -15.11 -3.04
CA ALA A 104 -2.92 -15.41 -2.99
C ALA A 104 -3.60 -15.38 -4.39
N GLY A 105 -2.89 -15.03 -5.46
CA GLY A 105 -3.44 -14.93 -6.82
C GLY A 105 -4.40 -13.76 -7.04
N LEU A 106 -4.43 -12.79 -6.13
CA LEU A 106 -5.31 -11.62 -6.21
C LEU A 106 -4.77 -10.53 -7.14
N ILE A 107 -3.45 -10.40 -7.20
CA ILE A 107 -2.72 -9.52 -8.11
C ILE A 107 -1.60 -10.32 -8.77
N ASN A 108 -1.04 -9.80 -9.85
CA ASN A 108 0.18 -10.38 -10.43
C ASN A 108 1.41 -9.52 -10.11
N GLN A 109 2.59 -10.10 -10.27
CA GLN A 109 3.87 -9.43 -9.98
C GLN A 109 4.02 -8.12 -10.79
N ALA A 110 3.65 -8.14 -12.08
CA ALA A 110 3.77 -6.96 -12.93
C ALA A 110 2.90 -5.78 -12.45
N ALA A 111 1.70 -6.06 -11.91
CA ALA A 111 0.85 -5.01 -11.34
C ALA A 111 1.43 -4.44 -10.03
N LEU A 112 2.08 -5.29 -9.22
CA LEU A 112 2.77 -4.86 -8.01
C LEU A 112 3.97 -3.99 -8.37
N ASP A 113 4.83 -4.44 -9.28
CA ASP A 113 6.05 -3.74 -9.69
C ASP A 113 5.74 -2.38 -10.33
N ALA A 114 4.68 -2.30 -11.14
CA ALA A 114 4.23 -1.05 -11.74
C ALA A 114 3.86 0.01 -10.70
N GLU A 115 3.18 -0.38 -9.64
CA GLU A 115 2.80 0.55 -8.55
C GLU A 115 3.97 0.87 -7.62
N MET A 116 4.87 -0.08 -7.37
CA MET A 116 6.07 0.17 -6.55
C MET A 116 7.09 1.01 -7.31
N GLY A 117 7.27 0.78 -8.63
CA GLY A 117 8.22 1.50 -9.48
C GLY A 117 7.80 2.92 -9.86
N ALA A 118 6.52 3.24 -9.86
CA ALA A 118 6.00 4.55 -10.27
C ALA A 118 6.45 5.74 -9.39
N TRP A 119 7.17 5.47 -8.28
CA TRP A 119 7.56 6.47 -7.28
C TRP A 119 9.08 6.52 -7.02
N HIS A 120 9.86 5.93 -7.89
CA HIS A 120 11.33 6.04 -7.87
C HIS A 120 11.81 7.24 -8.68
#